data_355ee3c91744d3bd878e4e5cb8186664
#
_entry.id   355ee3c91744d3bd878e4e5cb8186664
#
_cell.length_a   1.000
_cell.length_b   1.000
_cell.length_c   1.000
_cell.angle_alpha   90.00
_cell.angle_beta   90.00
_cell.angle_gamma   90.00
#
_symmetry.space_group_name_H-M   'P 1'
#
loop_
_entity.id
_entity.type
_entity.pdbx_description
1 polymer ?
#
loop_
_entity_poly.entity_id
_entity_poly.type
_entity_poly.pdbx_seq_one_letter_code
_entity_poly.pdbx_strand_id
1 'polypeptide(L)'
;MKITVVGSGGWGTALAILLHKNGHQVTVWSYSRSEVDYIRENHENALLRGVHVPEDIQLTTDISAVKDADFVVSAVPSFAVRSTAKSMAPYLTKDSILVSVTKGIERDTSNRMSQILREETGAKIAVLSGPTHAEEVGRGIPTGCVVACEDHAIVDMLQDAFMSDVFRVYASGDMVGVELGAALKNIYALIAGVLEGAGCGDNTKALMMTRGLTESARLGVALGAKKETSAGLSGVGDLIVTCCSMHSRNHRCGIYIGEGMTAKDAMDKVGAVVEGYYATASAHQLAEKYGIEMPIADAAYQVLYGNGNVQEAIGGLMRRQKRHEIDEIWLEG
;
A
#
# COMPACT_ATOMS: atom_id res chain seq x y z
N MET A 1 -20.89 13.63 6.63
CA MET A 1 -20.30 13.95 5.31
C MET A 1 -20.78 12.95 4.28
N LYS A 2 -20.74 13.31 2.99
CA LYS A 2 -20.95 12.41 1.86
C LYS A 2 -19.59 11.94 1.33
N ILE A 3 -19.35 10.65 1.30
CA ILE A 3 -18.03 10.10 0.94
C ILE A 3 -18.22 9.04 -0.13
N THR A 4 -17.42 9.13 -1.20
CA THR A 4 -17.40 8.09 -2.22
C THR A 4 -16.09 7.29 -2.13
N VAL A 5 -16.19 5.99 -1.90
CA VAL A 5 -15.06 5.06 -1.94
C VAL A 5 -15.00 4.43 -3.33
N VAL A 6 -13.96 4.74 -4.08
CA VAL A 6 -13.73 4.26 -5.43
C VAL A 6 -12.84 3.02 -5.36
N GLY A 7 -13.46 1.86 -5.51
CA GLY A 7 -12.84 0.54 -5.39
C GLY A 7 -13.49 -0.31 -4.32
N SER A 8 -14.14 -1.39 -4.73
CA SER A 8 -14.84 -2.38 -3.90
C SER A 8 -13.97 -3.54 -3.45
N GLY A 9 -12.63 -3.40 -3.48
CA GLY A 9 -11.72 -4.39 -2.90
C GLY A 9 -11.89 -4.52 -1.39
N GLY A 10 -11.25 -5.52 -0.77
CA GLY A 10 -11.35 -5.72 0.69
C GLY A 10 -11.01 -4.45 1.49
N TRP A 11 -9.96 -3.72 1.09
CA TRP A 11 -9.56 -2.49 1.77
C TRP A 11 -10.56 -1.34 1.59
N GLY A 12 -11.04 -1.10 0.36
CA GLY A 12 -12.06 -0.09 0.11
C GLY A 12 -13.36 -0.38 0.87
N THR A 13 -13.79 -1.65 0.90
CA THR A 13 -14.97 -2.08 1.67
C THR A 13 -14.77 -1.91 3.17
N ALA A 14 -13.60 -2.24 3.72
CA ALA A 14 -13.30 -2.05 5.15
C ALA A 14 -13.36 -0.57 5.55
N LEU A 15 -12.80 0.33 4.72
CA LEU A 15 -12.88 1.77 4.93
C LEU A 15 -14.31 2.31 4.79
N ALA A 16 -15.09 1.80 3.83
CA ALA A 16 -16.49 2.19 3.68
C ALA A 16 -17.31 1.84 4.94
N ILE A 17 -17.09 0.65 5.50
CA ILE A 17 -17.73 0.22 6.76
C ILE A 17 -17.29 1.11 7.93
N LEU A 18 -16.00 1.42 8.04
CA LEU A 18 -15.47 2.32 9.07
C LEU A 18 -16.14 3.71 8.99
N LEU A 19 -16.14 4.33 7.81
CA LEU A 19 -16.70 5.64 7.58
C LEU A 19 -18.22 5.65 7.83
N HIS A 20 -18.92 4.60 7.43
CA HIS A 20 -20.34 4.45 7.72
C HIS A 20 -20.61 4.37 9.23
N LYS A 21 -19.84 3.57 9.98
CA LYS A 21 -19.93 3.49 11.45
C LYS A 21 -19.62 4.82 12.14
N ASN A 22 -18.81 5.67 11.54
CA ASN A 22 -18.54 7.03 12.01
C ASN A 22 -19.68 8.03 11.67
N GLY A 23 -20.81 7.56 11.12
CA GLY A 23 -22.00 8.38 10.85
C GLY A 23 -21.96 9.11 9.50
N HIS A 24 -21.13 8.70 8.55
CA HIS A 24 -21.08 9.31 7.23
C HIS A 24 -22.00 8.59 6.23
N GLN A 25 -22.47 9.32 5.21
CA GLN A 25 -23.16 8.76 4.06
C GLN A 25 -22.10 8.23 3.07
N VAL A 26 -22.07 6.92 2.87
CA VAL A 26 -21.02 6.27 2.08
C VAL A 26 -21.59 5.65 0.82
N THR A 27 -20.95 5.95 -0.31
CA THR A 27 -21.16 5.27 -1.59
C THR A 27 -19.90 4.52 -1.97
N VAL A 28 -20.03 3.25 -2.33
CA VAL A 28 -18.91 2.44 -2.87
C VAL A 28 -19.12 2.25 -4.36
N TRP A 29 -18.15 2.69 -5.14
CA TRP A 29 -18.09 2.43 -6.56
C TRP A 29 -17.26 1.18 -6.84
N SER A 30 -17.77 0.31 -7.71
CA SER A 30 -17.01 -0.81 -8.28
C SER A 30 -17.00 -0.74 -9.81
N TYR A 31 -15.88 -1.12 -10.39
CA TYR A 31 -15.79 -1.36 -11.83
C TYR A 31 -16.65 -2.55 -12.27
N SER A 32 -16.84 -3.53 -11.38
CA SER A 32 -17.52 -4.79 -11.66
C SER A 32 -18.98 -4.78 -11.18
N ARG A 33 -19.92 -4.93 -12.11
CA ARG A 33 -21.35 -5.08 -11.78
C ARG A 33 -21.58 -6.33 -10.92
N SER A 34 -20.90 -7.43 -11.22
CA SER A 34 -21.04 -8.67 -10.47
C SER A 34 -20.58 -8.55 -9.00
N GLU A 35 -19.54 -7.74 -8.73
CA GLU A 35 -19.15 -7.45 -7.34
C GLU A 35 -20.21 -6.63 -6.59
N VAL A 36 -20.79 -5.62 -7.26
CA VAL A 36 -21.88 -4.82 -6.68
C VAL A 36 -23.08 -5.71 -6.35
N ASP A 37 -23.49 -6.56 -7.29
CA ASP A 37 -24.64 -7.45 -7.10
C ASP A 37 -24.34 -8.49 -6.00
N TYR A 38 -23.15 -9.07 -5.98
CA TYR A 38 -22.73 -10.01 -4.92
C TYR A 38 -22.80 -9.37 -3.53
N ILE A 39 -22.23 -8.15 -3.35
CA ILE A 39 -22.23 -7.47 -2.05
C ILE A 39 -23.67 -7.13 -1.63
N ARG A 40 -24.51 -6.70 -2.56
CA ARG A 40 -25.91 -6.37 -2.29
C ARG A 40 -26.73 -7.58 -1.85
N GLU A 41 -26.51 -8.74 -2.48
CA GLU A 41 -27.25 -9.97 -2.19
C GLU A 41 -26.77 -10.65 -0.90
N ASN A 42 -25.47 -10.60 -0.62
CA ASN A 42 -24.87 -11.34 0.48
C ASN A 42 -24.55 -10.49 1.71
N HIS A 43 -24.64 -9.16 1.63
CA HIS A 43 -24.19 -8.23 2.67
C HIS A 43 -22.76 -8.52 3.15
N GLU A 44 -21.93 -9.03 2.24
CA GLU A 44 -20.54 -9.42 2.47
C GLU A 44 -19.73 -9.19 1.19
N ASN A 45 -18.47 -8.85 1.33
CA ASN A 45 -17.54 -8.79 0.21
C ASN A 45 -16.71 -10.09 0.13
N ALA A 46 -16.66 -10.71 -1.04
CA ALA A 46 -15.88 -11.95 -1.26
C ALA A 46 -14.39 -11.80 -0.92
N LEU A 47 -13.85 -10.57 -0.98
CA LEU A 47 -12.46 -10.23 -0.62
C LEU A 47 -12.32 -9.78 0.85
N LEU A 48 -13.42 -9.74 1.63
CA LEU A 48 -13.46 -9.35 3.04
C LEU A 48 -14.42 -10.25 3.82
N ARG A 49 -14.20 -11.55 3.76
CA ARG A 49 -15.09 -12.57 4.31
C ARG A 49 -15.26 -12.46 5.82
N GLY A 50 -16.48 -12.73 6.28
CA GLY A 50 -16.86 -12.67 7.69
C GLY A 50 -17.01 -11.24 8.23
N VAL A 51 -17.12 -10.26 7.35
CA VAL A 51 -17.40 -8.85 7.71
C VAL A 51 -18.70 -8.40 7.03
N HIS A 52 -19.69 -8.06 7.85
CA HIS A 52 -20.99 -7.59 7.34
C HIS A 52 -20.88 -6.18 6.76
N VAL A 53 -21.38 -6.01 5.53
CA VAL A 53 -21.51 -4.71 4.85
C VAL A 53 -22.90 -4.15 5.14
N PRO A 54 -23.02 -2.98 5.82
CA PRO A 54 -24.31 -2.35 6.12
C PRO A 54 -25.14 -2.06 4.87
N GLU A 55 -26.46 -2.26 4.95
CA GLU A 55 -27.40 -2.05 3.84
C GLU A 55 -27.49 -0.59 3.40
N ASP A 56 -27.23 0.35 4.31
CA ASP A 56 -27.26 1.80 4.06
C ASP A 56 -26.05 2.28 3.23
N ILE A 57 -25.00 1.46 3.07
CA ILE A 57 -23.90 1.76 2.16
C ILE A 57 -24.39 1.61 0.73
N GLN A 58 -24.38 2.70 -0.02
CA GLN A 58 -24.78 2.69 -1.41
C GLN A 58 -23.74 2.01 -2.28
N LEU A 59 -24.19 1.16 -3.21
CA LEU A 59 -23.30 0.42 -4.14
C LEU A 59 -23.63 0.83 -5.57
N THR A 60 -22.63 1.22 -6.36
CA THR A 60 -22.82 1.67 -7.74
C THR A 60 -21.67 1.30 -8.67
N THR A 61 -21.99 1.23 -9.96
CA THR A 61 -20.97 1.18 -11.04
C THR A 61 -20.88 2.50 -11.80
N ASP A 62 -21.68 3.50 -11.42
CA ASP A 62 -21.62 4.84 -12.01
C ASP A 62 -20.55 5.69 -11.31
N ILE A 63 -19.48 6.00 -12.04
CA ILE A 63 -18.35 6.79 -11.52
C ILE A 63 -18.76 8.25 -11.23
N SER A 64 -19.86 8.75 -11.79
CA SER A 64 -20.35 10.11 -11.51
C SER A 64 -20.72 10.32 -10.03
N ALA A 65 -20.84 9.24 -9.24
CA ALA A 65 -21.06 9.29 -7.80
C ALA A 65 -19.95 10.05 -7.03
N VAL A 66 -18.80 10.34 -7.65
CA VAL A 66 -17.75 11.15 -7.04
C VAL A 66 -18.07 12.64 -7.03
N LYS A 67 -19.03 13.10 -7.85
CA LYS A 67 -19.32 14.53 -8.09
C LYS A 67 -19.73 15.31 -6.85
N ASP A 68 -20.57 14.70 -6.01
CA ASP A 68 -21.18 15.38 -4.87
C ASP A 68 -20.57 14.94 -3.53
N ALA A 69 -19.41 14.30 -3.55
CA ALA A 69 -18.70 13.85 -2.37
C ALA A 69 -17.93 15.00 -1.71
N ASP A 70 -17.98 15.09 -0.38
CA ASP A 70 -17.13 15.98 0.40
C ASP A 70 -15.65 15.61 0.24
N PHE A 71 -15.36 14.30 0.14
CA PHE A 71 -14.10 13.75 -0.35
C PHE A 71 -14.28 12.37 -0.96
N VAL A 72 -13.31 11.97 -1.79
CA VAL A 72 -13.29 10.67 -2.48
C VAL A 72 -12.11 9.83 -2.00
N VAL A 73 -12.34 8.59 -1.63
CA VAL A 73 -11.28 7.62 -1.28
C VAL A 73 -10.95 6.78 -2.49
N SER A 74 -9.73 6.90 -3.01
CA SER A 74 -9.22 6.07 -4.11
C SER A 74 -8.58 4.79 -3.55
N ALA A 75 -9.30 3.67 -3.66
CA ALA A 75 -8.94 2.35 -3.12
C ALA A 75 -8.80 1.27 -4.22
N VAL A 76 -8.52 1.68 -5.44
CA VAL A 76 -8.28 0.76 -6.57
C VAL A 76 -6.83 0.23 -6.54
N PRO A 77 -6.53 -0.93 -7.17
CA PRO A 77 -5.16 -1.41 -7.32
C PRO A 77 -4.25 -0.40 -8.05
N SER A 78 -2.94 -0.45 -7.79
CA SER A 78 -1.97 0.52 -8.32
C SER A 78 -2.02 0.67 -9.85
N PHE A 79 -2.15 -0.43 -10.58
CA PHE A 79 -2.25 -0.43 -12.05
C PHE A 79 -3.53 0.20 -12.60
N ALA A 80 -4.57 0.34 -11.78
CA ALA A 80 -5.86 0.90 -12.19
C ALA A 80 -6.03 2.39 -11.81
N VAL A 81 -5.13 2.96 -11.01
CA VAL A 81 -5.27 4.33 -10.49
C VAL A 81 -5.38 5.34 -11.63
N ARG A 82 -4.51 5.29 -12.63
CA ARG A 82 -4.52 6.25 -13.76
C ARG A 82 -5.81 6.19 -14.57
N SER A 83 -6.22 5.00 -14.97
CA SER A 83 -7.44 4.84 -15.78
C SER A 83 -8.69 5.25 -15.01
N THR A 84 -8.75 4.93 -13.71
CA THR A 84 -9.86 5.32 -12.85
C THR A 84 -9.86 6.83 -12.59
N ALA A 85 -8.69 7.45 -12.37
CA ALA A 85 -8.56 8.89 -12.23
C ALA A 85 -9.05 9.64 -13.47
N LYS A 86 -8.69 9.18 -14.67
CA LYS A 86 -9.22 9.71 -15.94
C LYS A 86 -10.74 9.64 -16.01
N SER A 87 -11.33 8.54 -15.53
CA SER A 87 -12.79 8.37 -15.53
C SER A 87 -13.48 9.28 -14.51
N MET A 88 -12.83 9.60 -13.39
CA MET A 88 -13.34 10.53 -12.37
C MET A 88 -13.20 12.01 -12.78
N ALA A 89 -12.14 12.36 -13.52
CA ALA A 89 -11.77 13.73 -13.84
C ALA A 89 -12.92 14.62 -14.36
N PRO A 90 -13.84 14.15 -15.23
CA PRO A 90 -14.96 14.98 -15.71
C PRO A 90 -15.95 15.41 -14.60
N TYR A 91 -15.95 14.74 -13.46
CA TYR A 91 -16.88 14.96 -12.35
C TYR A 91 -16.24 15.68 -11.16
N LEU A 92 -14.94 15.97 -11.23
CA LEU A 92 -14.14 16.57 -10.17
C LEU A 92 -13.76 18.01 -10.53
N THR A 93 -13.42 18.78 -9.52
CA THR A 93 -12.89 20.15 -9.65
C THR A 93 -11.54 20.25 -8.93
N LYS A 94 -10.84 21.36 -9.11
CA LYS A 94 -9.59 21.67 -8.38
C LYS A 94 -9.78 21.74 -6.85
N ASP A 95 -11.01 21.93 -6.39
CA ASP A 95 -11.33 22.01 -4.96
C ASP A 95 -11.81 20.67 -4.40
N SER A 96 -12.04 19.67 -5.25
CA SER A 96 -12.32 18.30 -4.83
C SER A 96 -11.14 17.72 -4.06
N ILE A 97 -11.43 16.88 -3.06
CA ILE A 97 -10.43 16.25 -2.21
C ILE A 97 -10.43 14.74 -2.49
N LEU A 98 -9.26 14.20 -2.88
CA LEU A 98 -9.06 12.78 -3.08
C LEU A 98 -8.07 12.23 -2.05
N VAL A 99 -8.44 11.12 -1.42
CA VAL A 99 -7.59 10.41 -0.46
C VAL A 99 -7.08 9.13 -1.12
N SER A 100 -5.80 9.07 -1.43
CA SER A 100 -5.17 7.84 -1.93
C SER A 100 -4.93 6.88 -0.77
N VAL A 101 -5.45 5.67 -0.89
CA VAL A 101 -5.16 4.57 0.06
C VAL A 101 -4.47 3.39 -0.63
N THR A 102 -4.08 3.58 -1.89
CA THR A 102 -3.40 2.59 -2.73
C THR A 102 -1.90 2.55 -2.42
N LYS A 103 -1.38 1.36 -2.19
CA LYS A 103 0.03 1.12 -1.85
C LYS A 103 0.77 0.59 -3.07
N GLY A 104 1.44 1.46 -3.82
CA GLY A 104 2.16 1.08 -5.03
C GLY A 104 2.83 2.25 -5.74
N ILE A 105 3.56 1.93 -6.81
CA ILE A 105 4.25 2.84 -7.71
C ILE A 105 3.85 2.46 -9.14
N GLU A 106 3.55 3.43 -9.99
CA GLU A 106 3.23 3.18 -11.40
C GLU A 106 4.45 2.63 -12.15
N ARG A 107 4.26 1.60 -12.97
CA ARG A 107 5.36 0.84 -13.57
C ARG A 107 6.21 1.68 -14.54
N ASP A 108 5.56 2.31 -15.51
CA ASP A 108 6.28 2.92 -16.64
C ASP A 108 6.83 4.31 -16.31
N THR A 109 6.18 5.03 -15.42
CA THR A 109 6.53 6.41 -15.05
C THR A 109 7.27 6.51 -13.73
N SER A 110 7.18 5.49 -12.89
CA SER A 110 7.62 5.50 -11.49
C SER A 110 6.90 6.56 -10.63
N ASN A 111 5.74 7.05 -11.07
CA ASN A 111 4.95 8.01 -10.34
C ASN A 111 4.31 7.37 -9.10
N ARG A 112 4.28 8.14 -8.00
CA ARG A 112 3.48 7.80 -6.82
C ARG A 112 2.00 7.96 -7.14
N MET A 113 1.13 7.28 -6.41
CA MET A 113 -0.31 7.31 -6.65
C MET A 113 -0.91 8.72 -6.53
N SER A 114 -0.41 9.53 -5.58
CA SER A 114 -0.82 10.92 -5.42
C SER A 114 -0.44 11.79 -6.63
N GLN A 115 0.71 11.53 -7.25
CA GLN A 115 1.12 12.25 -8.46
C GLN A 115 0.18 11.94 -9.63
N ILE A 116 -0.16 10.66 -9.82
CA ILE A 116 -1.11 10.22 -10.85
C ILE A 116 -2.49 10.87 -10.65
N LEU A 117 -3.02 10.81 -9.42
CA LEU A 117 -4.32 11.42 -9.11
C LEU A 117 -4.30 12.93 -9.37
N ARG A 118 -3.25 13.64 -8.95
CA ARG A 118 -3.09 15.09 -9.18
C ARG A 118 -2.98 15.40 -10.68
N GLU A 119 -2.17 14.64 -11.41
CA GLU A 119 -1.95 14.79 -12.86
C GLU A 119 -3.25 14.65 -13.67
N GLU A 120 -4.05 13.62 -13.37
CA GLU A 120 -5.24 13.30 -14.14
C GLU A 120 -6.48 14.11 -13.73
N THR A 121 -6.58 14.56 -12.48
CA THR A 121 -7.80 15.21 -11.97
C THR A 121 -7.64 16.67 -11.60
N GLY A 122 -6.42 17.14 -11.34
CA GLY A 122 -6.16 18.48 -10.82
C GLY A 122 -6.68 18.73 -9.40
N ALA A 123 -7.21 17.73 -8.72
CA ALA A 123 -7.80 17.82 -7.38
C ALA A 123 -6.73 17.96 -6.28
N LYS A 124 -7.16 18.31 -5.05
CA LYS A 124 -6.33 18.27 -3.84
C LYS A 124 -6.17 16.81 -3.40
N ILE A 125 -4.92 16.40 -3.16
CA ILE A 125 -4.63 15.01 -2.83
C ILE A 125 -4.12 14.89 -1.40
N ALA A 126 -4.71 13.94 -0.67
CA ALA A 126 -4.19 13.42 0.59
C ALA A 126 -3.84 11.94 0.43
N VAL A 127 -3.05 11.41 1.34
CA VAL A 127 -2.67 9.99 1.38
C VAL A 127 -2.97 9.42 2.76
N LEU A 128 -3.53 8.22 2.83
CA LEU A 128 -3.74 7.50 4.09
C LEU A 128 -3.07 6.14 4.01
N SER A 129 -2.16 5.84 4.94
CA SER A 129 -1.44 4.58 5.00
C SER A 129 -0.93 4.23 6.40
N GLY A 130 -0.58 2.96 6.61
CA GLY A 130 -0.10 2.43 7.88
C GLY A 130 -0.36 0.93 7.98
N PRO A 131 -0.13 0.30 9.15
CA PRO A 131 -0.39 -1.12 9.41
C PRO A 131 -1.90 -1.39 9.45
N THR A 132 -2.50 -1.57 8.27
CA THR A 132 -3.96 -1.60 8.07
C THR A 132 -4.37 -2.80 7.22
N HIS A 133 -4.42 -4.00 7.81
CA HIS A 133 -5.04 -5.15 7.17
C HIS A 133 -6.56 -4.95 7.11
N ALA A 134 -7.13 -5.12 5.93
CA ALA A 134 -8.57 -4.91 5.69
C ALA A 134 -9.44 -5.78 6.59
N GLU A 135 -9.00 -7.01 6.83
CA GLU A 135 -9.68 -8.00 7.65
C GLU A 135 -9.80 -7.56 9.12
N GLU A 136 -8.78 -6.90 9.63
CA GLU A 136 -8.76 -6.39 11.01
C GLU A 136 -9.58 -5.11 11.14
N VAL A 137 -9.39 -4.17 10.22
CA VAL A 137 -10.15 -2.90 10.21
C VAL A 137 -11.64 -3.16 10.03
N GLY A 138 -12.03 -4.04 9.10
CA GLY A 138 -13.44 -4.39 8.87
C GLY A 138 -14.12 -5.00 10.10
N ARG A 139 -13.38 -5.75 10.91
CA ARG A 139 -13.86 -6.33 12.20
C ARG A 139 -13.83 -5.34 13.35
N GLY A 140 -13.27 -4.15 13.18
CA GLY A 140 -13.13 -3.15 14.24
C GLY A 140 -12.04 -3.47 15.25
N ILE A 141 -10.98 -4.18 14.85
CA ILE A 141 -9.81 -4.41 15.68
C ILE A 141 -9.00 -3.11 15.77
N PRO A 142 -8.51 -2.71 16.96
CA PRO A 142 -7.76 -1.48 17.14
C PRO A 142 -6.60 -1.35 16.16
N THR A 143 -6.62 -0.29 15.37
CA THR A 143 -5.68 -0.04 14.27
C THR A 143 -5.25 1.42 14.27
N GLY A 144 -4.01 1.70 13.83
CA GLY A 144 -3.51 3.06 13.67
C GLY A 144 -2.89 3.27 12.29
N CYS A 145 -3.10 4.46 11.72
CA CYS A 145 -2.52 4.86 10.45
C CYS A 145 -2.09 6.32 10.43
N VAL A 146 -1.58 6.78 9.30
CA VAL A 146 -1.17 8.16 9.04
C VAL A 146 -1.98 8.72 7.89
N VAL A 147 -2.51 9.93 8.04
CA VAL A 147 -2.97 10.78 6.95
C VAL A 147 -1.91 11.84 6.65
N ALA A 148 -1.58 12.01 5.38
CA ALA A 148 -0.61 13.02 4.95
C ALA A 148 -1.20 13.91 3.85
N CYS A 149 -1.05 15.22 4.02
CA CYS A 149 -1.39 16.24 3.04
C CYS A 149 -0.57 17.50 3.30
N GLU A 150 -0.36 18.33 2.27
CA GLU A 150 0.27 19.64 2.39
C GLU A 150 -0.66 20.67 3.06
N ASP A 151 -1.98 20.46 2.97
CA ASP A 151 -3.02 21.34 3.55
C ASP A 151 -3.47 20.79 4.91
N HIS A 152 -3.13 21.52 5.98
CA HIS A 152 -3.46 21.14 7.36
C HIS A 152 -4.97 21.02 7.60
N ALA A 153 -5.78 21.89 6.98
CA ALA A 153 -7.25 21.83 7.16
C ALA A 153 -7.84 20.53 6.57
N ILE A 154 -7.26 20.04 5.48
CA ILE A 154 -7.63 18.74 4.91
C ILE A 154 -7.21 17.61 5.85
N VAL A 155 -6.01 17.68 6.44
CA VAL A 155 -5.54 16.68 7.40
C VAL A 155 -6.47 16.59 8.60
N ASP A 156 -6.83 17.73 9.20
CA ASP A 156 -7.71 17.79 10.37
C ASP A 156 -9.10 17.21 10.02
N MET A 157 -9.68 17.63 8.89
CA MET A 157 -10.96 17.11 8.41
C MET A 157 -10.94 15.59 8.20
N LEU A 158 -9.86 15.06 7.62
CA LEU A 158 -9.73 13.62 7.38
C LEU A 158 -9.48 12.85 8.69
N GLN A 159 -8.70 13.42 9.63
CA GLN A 159 -8.58 12.82 10.96
C GLN A 159 -9.95 12.68 11.61
N ASP A 160 -10.75 13.75 11.64
CA ASP A 160 -12.11 13.75 12.21
C ASP A 160 -13.03 12.74 11.51
N ALA A 161 -12.92 12.60 10.19
CA ALA A 161 -13.77 11.67 9.43
C ALA A 161 -13.42 10.19 9.69
N PHE A 162 -12.12 9.84 9.77
CA PHE A 162 -11.69 8.46 9.89
C PHE A 162 -11.52 7.98 11.33
N MET A 163 -11.25 8.88 12.30
CA MET A 163 -10.98 8.49 13.69
C MET A 163 -12.21 7.89 14.37
N SER A 164 -11.97 6.87 15.20
CA SER A 164 -12.96 6.23 16.06
C SER A 164 -12.26 5.62 17.27
N ASP A 165 -13.02 4.98 18.16
CA ASP A 165 -12.47 4.25 19.33
C ASP A 165 -11.54 3.09 18.93
N VAL A 166 -11.64 2.61 17.68
CA VAL A 166 -10.87 1.48 17.15
C VAL A 166 -9.96 1.85 15.97
N PHE A 167 -10.02 3.09 15.50
CA PHE A 167 -9.20 3.52 14.37
C PHE A 167 -8.52 4.88 14.67
N ARG A 168 -7.22 4.83 14.93
CA ARG A 168 -6.43 6.02 15.26
C ARG A 168 -5.72 6.57 14.03
N VAL A 169 -5.87 7.88 13.75
CA VAL A 169 -5.24 8.55 12.61
C VAL A 169 -4.26 9.62 13.10
N TYR A 170 -3.00 9.51 12.70
CA TYR A 170 -1.96 10.50 12.96
C TYR A 170 -1.74 11.39 11.74
N ALA A 171 -1.42 12.66 11.97
CA ALA A 171 -1.13 13.62 10.92
C ALA A 171 0.33 13.58 10.48
N SER A 172 0.60 13.81 9.19
CA SER A 172 1.95 14.01 8.64
C SER A 172 1.92 15.04 7.52
N GLY A 173 2.98 15.84 7.41
CA GLY A 173 3.22 16.71 6.25
C GLY A 173 4.07 16.04 5.16
N ASP A 174 4.48 14.78 5.33
CA ASP A 174 5.35 14.05 4.39
C ASP A 174 4.57 13.02 3.58
N MET A 175 3.88 13.48 2.54
CA MET A 175 3.17 12.59 1.61
C MET A 175 4.14 11.63 0.90
N VAL A 176 5.33 12.10 0.55
CA VAL A 176 6.32 11.31 -0.20
C VAL A 176 6.75 10.10 0.63
N GLY A 177 7.15 10.33 1.88
CA GLY A 177 7.58 9.26 2.79
C GLY A 177 6.47 8.27 3.12
N VAL A 178 5.24 8.77 3.34
CA VAL A 178 4.07 7.91 3.62
C VAL A 178 3.76 6.98 2.44
N GLU A 179 3.77 7.48 1.20
CA GLU A 179 3.51 6.67 0.01
C GLU A 179 4.63 5.68 -0.30
N LEU A 180 5.89 6.13 -0.23
CA LEU A 180 7.04 5.28 -0.54
C LEU A 180 7.21 4.18 0.50
N GLY A 181 7.06 4.48 1.80
CA GLY A 181 7.05 3.46 2.84
C GLY A 181 6.01 2.37 2.57
N ALA A 182 4.79 2.79 2.26
CA ALA A 182 3.69 1.89 1.93
C ALA A 182 3.89 1.04 0.67
N ALA A 183 4.55 1.59 -0.34
CA ALA A 183 4.82 0.87 -1.59
C ALA A 183 5.99 -0.11 -1.44
N LEU A 184 7.13 0.36 -0.91
CA LEU A 184 8.36 -0.40 -0.83
C LEU A 184 8.30 -1.54 0.18
N LYS A 185 7.55 -1.42 1.28
CA LYS A 185 7.37 -2.52 2.24
C LYS A 185 6.87 -3.81 1.59
N ASN A 186 6.11 -3.72 0.51
CA ASN A 186 5.56 -4.89 -0.19
C ASN A 186 6.67 -5.78 -0.79
N ILE A 187 7.80 -5.19 -1.17
CA ILE A 187 9.00 -5.90 -1.62
C ILE A 187 9.52 -6.79 -0.49
N TYR A 188 9.72 -6.18 0.68
CA TYR A 188 10.30 -6.88 1.83
C TYR A 188 9.32 -7.90 2.43
N ALA A 189 8.02 -7.67 2.32
CA ALA A 189 7.02 -8.65 2.70
C ALA A 189 7.06 -9.90 1.79
N LEU A 190 7.30 -9.71 0.49
CA LEU A 190 7.50 -10.82 -0.43
C LEU A 190 8.80 -11.56 -0.10
N ILE A 191 9.90 -10.82 0.14
CA ILE A 191 11.19 -11.41 0.53
C ILE A 191 11.09 -12.15 1.86
N ALA A 192 10.37 -11.62 2.86
CA ALA A 192 10.12 -12.30 4.14
C ALA A 192 9.50 -13.67 3.92
N GLY A 193 8.52 -13.75 3.02
CA GLY A 193 7.92 -15.02 2.62
C GLY A 193 8.91 -15.94 1.90
N VAL A 194 9.74 -15.41 0.99
CA VAL A 194 10.78 -16.19 0.29
C VAL A 194 11.75 -16.80 1.30
N LEU A 195 12.21 -16.02 2.27
CA LEU A 195 13.11 -16.52 3.34
C LEU A 195 12.46 -17.62 4.18
N GLU A 196 11.17 -17.45 4.51
CA GLU A 196 10.41 -18.47 5.26
C GLU A 196 10.26 -19.76 4.47
N GLY A 197 9.81 -19.68 3.22
CA GLY A 197 9.68 -20.85 2.32
C GLY A 197 11.02 -21.54 2.03
N ALA A 198 12.13 -20.79 2.04
CA ALA A 198 13.48 -21.31 1.91
C ALA A 198 14.07 -21.90 3.20
N GLY A 199 13.30 -21.94 4.29
CA GLY A 199 13.72 -22.51 5.58
C GLY A 199 14.61 -21.61 6.44
N CYS A 200 14.66 -20.31 6.16
CA CYS A 200 15.38 -19.34 7.00
C CYS A 200 14.62 -19.04 8.29
N GLY A 201 15.36 -18.80 9.38
CA GLY A 201 14.80 -18.50 10.69
C GLY A 201 14.48 -17.02 10.92
N ASP A 202 13.96 -16.72 12.13
CA ASP A 202 13.52 -15.38 12.52
C ASP A 202 14.66 -14.35 12.56
N ASN A 203 15.88 -14.76 12.89
CA ASN A 203 17.05 -13.88 12.84
C ASN A 203 17.29 -13.33 11.43
N THR A 204 17.14 -14.18 10.40
CA THR A 204 17.31 -13.79 9.00
C THR A 204 16.18 -12.84 8.58
N LYS A 205 14.92 -13.12 8.99
CA LYS A 205 13.80 -12.22 8.73
C LYS A 205 14.00 -10.85 9.40
N ALA A 206 14.42 -10.83 10.66
CA ALA A 206 14.69 -9.60 11.39
C ALA A 206 15.82 -8.77 10.74
N LEU A 207 16.95 -9.43 10.37
CA LEU A 207 18.05 -8.79 9.63
C LEU A 207 17.53 -8.18 8.32
N MET A 208 16.79 -8.94 7.53
CA MET A 208 16.25 -8.50 6.25
C MET A 208 15.29 -7.31 6.43
N MET A 209 14.38 -7.35 7.40
CA MET A 209 13.44 -6.26 7.67
C MET A 209 14.16 -4.97 8.07
N THR A 210 15.15 -5.05 8.97
CA THR A 210 15.93 -3.90 9.42
C THR A 210 16.73 -3.28 8.28
N ARG A 211 17.41 -4.11 7.49
CA ARG A 211 18.20 -3.62 6.34
C ARG A 211 17.31 -3.16 5.19
N GLY A 212 16.17 -3.82 4.96
CA GLY A 212 15.17 -3.41 3.97
C GLY A 212 14.55 -2.05 4.31
N LEU A 213 14.27 -1.78 5.59
CA LEU A 213 13.83 -0.46 6.02
C LEU A 213 14.89 0.61 5.72
N THR A 214 16.18 0.29 5.94
CA THR A 214 17.29 1.21 5.64
C THR A 214 17.38 1.50 4.13
N GLU A 215 17.20 0.50 3.26
CA GLU A 215 17.17 0.68 1.80
C GLU A 215 15.98 1.55 1.37
N SER A 216 14.78 1.27 1.91
CA SER A 216 13.58 2.06 1.66
C SER A 216 13.76 3.51 2.07
N ALA A 217 14.37 3.76 3.25
CA ALA A 217 14.62 5.10 3.74
C ALA A 217 15.61 5.87 2.83
N ARG A 218 16.69 5.22 2.37
CA ARG A 218 17.64 5.83 1.42
C ARG A 218 16.96 6.26 0.12
N LEU A 219 16.21 5.36 -0.50
CA LEU A 219 15.47 5.69 -1.71
C LEU A 219 14.43 6.78 -1.44
N GLY A 220 13.72 6.68 -0.31
CA GLY A 220 12.74 7.68 0.09
C GLY A 220 13.32 9.07 0.21
N VAL A 221 14.44 9.23 0.91
CA VAL A 221 15.14 10.52 1.07
C VAL A 221 15.61 11.07 -0.29
N ALA A 222 16.15 10.23 -1.16
CA ALA A 222 16.56 10.64 -2.51
C ALA A 222 15.37 11.14 -3.35
N LEU A 223 14.15 10.69 -3.05
CA LEU A 223 12.90 11.10 -3.68
C LEU A 223 12.18 12.24 -2.94
N GLY A 224 12.77 12.80 -1.89
CA GLY A 224 12.25 13.94 -1.14
C GLY A 224 11.42 13.59 0.09
N ALA A 225 11.43 12.35 0.55
CA ALA A 225 10.83 11.94 1.83
C ALA A 225 11.65 12.44 3.02
N LYS A 226 10.97 12.63 4.15
CA LYS A 226 11.66 12.86 5.43
C LYS A 226 12.13 11.52 6.01
N LYS A 227 13.35 11.51 6.54
CA LYS A 227 13.99 10.34 7.15
C LYS A 227 13.14 9.72 8.27
N GLU A 228 12.57 10.56 9.11
CA GLU A 228 11.79 10.19 10.28
C GLU A 228 10.52 9.41 9.93
N THR A 229 9.95 9.66 8.75
CA THR A 229 8.73 8.98 8.29
C THR A 229 8.91 7.47 8.17
N SER A 230 10.12 7.01 7.85
CA SER A 230 10.43 5.58 7.77
C SER A 230 10.36 4.86 9.13
N ALA A 231 10.61 5.56 10.23
CA ALA A 231 10.46 5.03 11.60
C ALA A 231 9.01 5.06 12.11
N GLY A 232 8.07 5.62 11.35
CA GLY A 232 6.67 5.76 11.71
C GLY A 232 5.78 4.60 11.27
N LEU A 233 4.45 4.82 11.39
CA LEU A 233 3.43 3.81 11.08
C LEU A 233 3.43 3.38 9.60
N SER A 234 3.62 4.31 8.66
CA SER A 234 3.67 4.00 7.23
C SER A 234 5.00 3.39 6.77
N GLY A 235 6.05 3.47 7.60
CA GLY A 235 7.34 2.83 7.40
C GLY A 235 7.44 1.51 8.16
N VAL A 236 8.13 1.53 9.32
CA VAL A 236 8.41 0.33 10.12
C VAL A 236 7.14 -0.38 10.57
N GLY A 237 6.08 0.36 10.93
CA GLY A 237 4.82 -0.25 11.40
C GLY A 237 4.16 -1.12 10.33
N ASP A 238 3.99 -0.57 9.12
CA ASP A 238 3.38 -1.29 7.99
C ASP A 238 4.32 -2.39 7.45
N LEU A 239 5.64 -2.21 7.55
CA LEU A 239 6.61 -3.24 7.21
C LEU A 239 6.46 -4.48 8.12
N ILE A 240 6.47 -4.29 9.45
CA ILE A 240 6.38 -5.38 10.43
C ILE A 240 5.09 -6.18 10.21
N VAL A 241 3.94 -5.51 10.20
CA VAL A 241 2.66 -6.21 10.07
C VAL A 241 2.56 -6.99 8.77
N THR A 242 3.13 -6.46 7.67
CA THR A 242 3.04 -7.08 6.34
C THR A 242 4.02 -8.25 6.18
N CYS A 243 5.21 -8.16 6.77
CA CYS A 243 6.20 -9.24 6.76
C CYS A 243 5.85 -10.43 7.67
N CYS A 244 5.07 -10.19 8.75
CA CYS A 244 4.78 -11.20 9.76
C CYS A 244 3.36 -11.79 9.66
N SER A 245 2.53 -11.29 8.75
CA SER A 245 1.11 -11.68 8.68
C SER A 245 0.80 -12.59 7.49
N MET A 246 0.06 -13.66 7.74
CA MET A 246 -0.52 -14.51 6.69
C MET A 246 -1.68 -13.84 5.93
N HIS A 247 -2.20 -12.71 6.39
CA HIS A 247 -3.11 -11.87 5.59
C HIS A 247 -2.37 -11.22 4.40
N SER A 248 -1.04 -11.07 4.50
CA SER A 248 -0.23 -10.48 3.43
C SER A 248 -0.15 -11.40 2.21
N ARG A 249 -0.73 -10.95 1.09
CA ARG A 249 -0.61 -11.61 -0.22
C ARG A 249 0.83 -11.71 -0.69
N ASN A 250 1.63 -10.65 -0.43
CA ASN A 250 3.04 -10.61 -0.77
C ASN A 250 3.81 -11.68 0.01
N HIS A 251 3.60 -11.78 1.32
CA HIS A 251 4.23 -12.79 2.17
C HIS A 251 3.89 -14.21 1.69
N ARG A 252 2.60 -14.52 1.50
CA ARG A 252 2.16 -15.83 1.01
C ARG A 252 2.76 -16.19 -0.36
N CYS A 253 2.79 -15.22 -1.29
CA CYS A 253 3.43 -15.43 -2.59
C CYS A 253 4.92 -15.74 -2.42
N GLY A 254 5.60 -15.01 -1.54
CA GLY A 254 7.00 -15.24 -1.21
C GLY A 254 7.26 -16.65 -0.68
N ILE A 255 6.42 -17.17 0.22
CA ILE A 255 6.53 -18.54 0.74
C ILE A 255 6.58 -19.56 -0.42
N TYR A 256 5.62 -19.45 -1.36
CA TYR A 256 5.57 -20.37 -2.51
C TYR A 256 6.82 -20.27 -3.41
N ILE A 257 7.36 -19.06 -3.59
CA ILE A 257 8.61 -18.86 -4.34
C ILE A 257 9.79 -19.49 -3.58
N GLY A 258 9.85 -19.30 -2.26
CA GLY A 258 10.89 -19.90 -1.40
C GLY A 258 10.84 -21.42 -1.37
N GLU A 259 9.67 -22.03 -1.51
CA GLU A 259 9.44 -23.46 -1.67
C GLU A 259 9.81 -23.99 -3.07
N GLY A 260 10.19 -23.12 -4.02
CA GLY A 260 10.67 -23.48 -5.35
C GLY A 260 9.67 -23.25 -6.49
N MET A 261 8.52 -22.61 -6.25
CA MET A 261 7.62 -22.22 -7.34
C MET A 261 8.20 -21.06 -8.14
N THR A 262 7.85 -20.98 -9.43
CA THR A 262 8.11 -19.77 -10.20
C THR A 262 7.29 -18.61 -9.68
N ALA A 263 7.74 -17.37 -9.87
CA ALA A 263 6.99 -16.18 -9.44
C ALA A 263 5.60 -16.15 -10.07
N LYS A 264 5.46 -16.58 -11.33
CA LYS A 264 4.18 -16.64 -12.03
C LYS A 264 3.23 -17.63 -11.35
N ASP A 265 3.66 -18.87 -11.13
CA ASP A 265 2.80 -19.91 -10.53
C ASP A 265 2.40 -19.54 -9.09
N ALA A 266 3.32 -18.90 -8.35
CA ALA A 266 3.07 -18.42 -6.99
C ALA A 266 1.99 -17.30 -6.98
N MET A 267 2.06 -16.35 -7.92
CA MET A 267 1.05 -15.30 -8.06
C MET A 267 -0.31 -15.88 -8.47
N ASP A 268 -0.33 -16.82 -9.41
CA ASP A 268 -1.56 -17.49 -9.83
C ASP A 268 -2.20 -18.27 -8.67
N LYS A 269 -1.40 -18.91 -7.83
CA LYS A 269 -1.86 -19.61 -6.62
C LYS A 269 -2.41 -18.67 -5.55
N VAL A 270 -1.86 -17.46 -5.41
CA VAL A 270 -2.40 -16.42 -4.51
C VAL A 270 -3.76 -15.92 -5.01
N GLY A 271 -3.98 -15.89 -6.33
CA GLY A 271 -5.26 -15.52 -6.97
C GLY A 271 -5.64 -14.04 -6.80
N ALA A 272 -4.68 -13.18 -6.47
CA ALA A 272 -4.89 -11.74 -6.31
C ALA A 272 -3.59 -10.96 -6.60
N VAL A 273 -3.70 -9.65 -6.78
CA VAL A 273 -2.55 -8.80 -7.10
C VAL A 273 -1.49 -8.87 -6.00
N VAL A 274 -0.26 -9.19 -6.39
CA VAL A 274 0.93 -9.20 -5.54
C VAL A 274 1.74 -7.94 -5.84
N GLU A 275 1.45 -6.86 -5.12
CA GLU A 275 2.08 -5.55 -5.35
C GLU A 275 3.61 -5.59 -5.18
N GLY A 276 4.13 -6.45 -4.30
CA GLY A 276 5.57 -6.61 -4.08
C GLY A 276 6.34 -7.07 -5.32
N TYR A 277 5.73 -7.89 -6.18
CA TYR A 277 6.33 -8.28 -7.45
C TYR A 277 6.60 -7.03 -8.32
N TYR A 278 5.60 -6.20 -8.52
CA TYR A 278 5.71 -4.99 -9.35
C TYR A 278 6.55 -3.89 -8.70
N ALA A 279 6.38 -3.71 -7.39
CA ALA A 279 7.16 -2.74 -6.63
C ALA A 279 8.68 -3.04 -6.69
N THR A 280 9.08 -4.32 -6.77
CA THR A 280 10.49 -4.71 -6.93
C THR A 280 11.08 -4.15 -8.23
N ALA A 281 10.37 -4.25 -9.35
CA ALA A 281 10.83 -3.69 -10.62
C ALA A 281 10.90 -2.16 -10.59
N SER A 282 9.88 -1.51 -10.03
CA SER A 282 9.86 -0.05 -9.90
C SER A 282 10.97 0.47 -8.98
N ALA A 283 11.23 -0.22 -7.86
CA ALA A 283 12.30 0.15 -6.94
C ALA A 283 13.68 -0.01 -7.57
N HIS A 284 13.91 -1.10 -8.33
CA HIS A 284 15.14 -1.32 -9.06
C HIS A 284 15.40 -0.19 -10.08
N GLN A 285 14.40 0.16 -10.89
CA GLN A 285 14.50 1.26 -11.86
C GLN A 285 14.78 2.61 -11.19
N LEU A 286 14.11 2.90 -10.07
CA LEU A 286 14.33 4.12 -9.30
C LEU A 286 15.73 4.14 -8.68
N ALA A 287 16.19 3.01 -8.12
CA ALA A 287 17.53 2.88 -7.55
C ALA A 287 18.61 3.15 -8.60
N GLU A 288 18.50 2.58 -9.80
CA GLU A 288 19.38 2.86 -10.92
C GLU A 288 19.35 4.34 -11.33
N LYS A 289 18.16 4.90 -11.51
CA LYS A 289 17.96 6.29 -11.93
C LYS A 289 18.58 7.31 -10.97
N TYR A 290 18.52 7.05 -9.67
CA TYR A 290 19.00 7.96 -8.63
C TYR A 290 20.36 7.55 -8.04
N GLY A 291 20.98 6.45 -8.52
CA GLY A 291 22.27 5.95 -8.04
C GLY A 291 22.22 5.45 -6.59
N ILE A 292 21.09 4.90 -6.14
CA ILE A 292 20.88 4.43 -4.77
C ILE A 292 21.12 2.94 -4.66
N GLU A 293 21.98 2.53 -3.74
CA GLU A 293 22.23 1.11 -3.47
C GLU A 293 21.05 0.48 -2.70
N MET A 294 20.41 -0.51 -3.30
CA MET A 294 19.34 -1.32 -2.71
C MET A 294 19.63 -2.83 -2.86
N PRO A 295 20.69 -3.35 -2.23
CA PRO A 295 21.16 -4.72 -2.48
C PRO A 295 20.12 -5.81 -2.21
N ILE A 296 19.21 -5.64 -1.24
CA ILE A 296 18.17 -6.64 -0.98
C ILE A 296 17.09 -6.58 -2.07
N ALA A 297 16.67 -5.39 -2.45
CA ALA A 297 15.69 -5.21 -3.54
C ALA A 297 16.26 -5.67 -4.89
N ASP A 298 17.55 -5.41 -5.15
CA ASP A 298 18.25 -5.87 -6.36
C ASP A 298 18.36 -7.42 -6.40
N ALA A 299 18.71 -8.05 -5.27
CA ALA A 299 18.72 -9.51 -5.17
C ALA A 299 17.32 -10.11 -5.41
N ALA A 300 16.27 -9.48 -4.87
CA ALA A 300 14.89 -9.87 -5.16
C ALA A 300 14.55 -9.71 -6.65
N TYR A 301 14.97 -8.61 -7.27
CA TYR A 301 14.76 -8.39 -8.70
C TYR A 301 15.40 -9.50 -9.54
N GLN A 302 16.64 -9.92 -9.23
CA GLN A 302 17.30 -11.02 -9.94
C GLN A 302 16.57 -12.36 -9.76
N VAL A 303 16.02 -12.64 -8.58
CA VAL A 303 15.22 -13.84 -8.33
C VAL A 303 13.87 -13.81 -9.08
N LEU A 304 13.19 -12.67 -9.09
CA LEU A 304 11.83 -12.55 -9.65
C LEU A 304 11.81 -12.40 -11.18
N TYR A 305 12.82 -11.73 -11.76
CA TYR A 305 12.85 -11.33 -13.16
C TYR A 305 14.06 -11.89 -13.94
N GLY A 306 15.12 -12.34 -13.24
CA GLY A 306 16.41 -12.65 -13.82
C GLY A 306 16.83 -14.13 -13.74
N ASN A 307 15.96 -15.08 -13.45
CA ASN A 307 16.30 -16.49 -13.22
C ASN A 307 17.33 -16.74 -12.09
N GLY A 308 17.45 -15.81 -11.14
CA GLY A 308 18.35 -15.95 -9.99
C GLY A 308 17.87 -17.05 -9.02
N ASN A 309 18.81 -17.74 -8.39
CA ASN A 309 18.52 -18.73 -7.37
C ASN A 309 18.43 -18.08 -5.98
N VAL A 310 17.41 -18.44 -5.19
CA VAL A 310 17.15 -17.87 -3.85
C VAL A 310 18.35 -18.09 -2.91
N GLN A 311 18.92 -19.31 -2.87
CA GLN A 311 20.05 -19.63 -1.98
C GLN A 311 21.33 -18.86 -2.36
N GLU A 312 21.56 -18.69 -3.67
CA GLU A 312 22.69 -17.91 -4.17
C GLU A 312 22.52 -16.42 -3.83
N ALA A 313 21.31 -15.88 -3.96
CA ALA A 313 20.98 -14.50 -3.59
C ALA A 313 21.24 -14.24 -2.09
N ILE A 314 20.75 -15.12 -1.20
CA ILE A 314 21.00 -15.05 0.24
C ILE A 314 22.51 -15.11 0.51
N GLY A 315 23.21 -16.10 -0.05
CA GLY A 315 24.66 -16.26 0.12
C GLY A 315 25.45 -15.05 -0.42
N GLY A 316 25.02 -14.45 -1.52
CA GLY A 316 25.61 -13.24 -2.09
C GLY A 316 25.49 -12.04 -1.14
N LEU A 317 24.30 -11.82 -0.56
CA LEU A 317 24.07 -10.75 0.41
C LEU A 317 24.92 -10.92 1.68
N MET A 318 25.07 -12.15 2.19
CA MET A 318 25.87 -12.46 3.38
C MET A 318 27.38 -12.28 3.17
N ARG A 319 27.88 -12.42 1.95
CA ARG A 319 29.30 -12.25 1.60
C ARG A 319 29.68 -10.82 1.20
N ARG A 320 28.75 -9.85 1.28
CA ARG A 320 29.06 -8.44 0.99
C ARG A 320 30.16 -7.90 1.92
N GLN A 321 30.85 -6.86 1.45
CA GLN A 321 31.87 -6.17 2.24
C GLN A 321 31.30 -5.61 3.56
N LYS A 322 32.16 -5.53 4.57
CA LYS A 322 31.83 -4.93 5.87
C LYS A 322 31.33 -3.50 5.70
N ARG A 323 30.28 -3.15 6.41
CA ARG A 323 29.70 -1.78 6.47
C ARG A 323 29.36 -1.41 7.90
N HIS A 324 29.25 -0.11 8.17
CA HIS A 324 28.68 0.38 9.40
C HIS A 324 27.18 0.04 9.43
N GLU A 325 26.63 -0.18 10.63
CA GLU A 325 25.20 -0.47 10.79
C GLU A 325 24.35 0.74 10.39
N ILE A 326 24.78 1.94 10.78
CA ILE A 326 24.14 3.21 10.45
C ILE A 326 24.92 3.83 9.30
N ASP A 327 24.27 4.09 8.19
CA ASP A 327 24.86 4.83 7.08
C ASP A 327 25.12 6.28 7.51
N GLU A 328 26.22 6.91 7.03
CA GLU A 328 26.59 8.29 7.38
C GLU A 328 25.46 9.29 7.09
N ILE A 329 24.65 9.06 6.06
CA ILE A 329 23.43 9.82 5.75
C ILE A 329 22.44 9.87 6.94
N TRP A 330 22.49 8.90 7.86
CA TRP A 330 21.68 8.88 9.09
C TRP A 330 22.29 9.70 10.23
N LEU A 331 23.56 10.06 10.13
CA LEU A 331 24.30 10.82 11.16
C LEU A 331 24.36 12.31 10.87
N GLU A 332 24.12 12.72 9.61
CA GLU A 332 24.21 14.10 9.15
C GLU A 332 22.86 14.83 9.11
N GLY A 333 21.92 14.44 9.98
CA GLY A 333 20.58 15.06 10.06
C GLY A 333 20.42 15.96 11.26
#